data_bd2b23cd3f9e04d72a73a3f1fd6abb4a
#
_entry.id   bd2b23cd3f9e04d72a73a3f1fd6abb4a
#
_cell.length_a   1.000
_cell.length_b   1.000
_cell.length_c   1.000
_cell.angle_alpha   90.00
_cell.angle_beta   90.00
_cell.angle_gamma   90.00
#
_symmetry.space_group_name_H-M   'P 1'
#
loop_
_entity.id
_entity.type
_entity.pdbx_description
1 polymer ?
#
loop_
_entity_poly.entity_id
_entity_poly.type
_entity_poly.pdbx_seq_one_letter_code
_entity_poly.pdbx_strand_id
1 'polypeptide(L)'
;EMLIPLMKAGWIEIKPINDEYFFVTTNRGAEVALYEELPTDSIPYSRVRSFMVDPLTRECYRYEKRKKKQSFQLYSKHNILDATKSFRGLCSELNIISSYTTTLSRIYEKITNYDEEVIDIEDDIIDTNYSKNIHFALAAIDDMGNITGVPEISDELKCEILKRDKKIRERAEILDISKSDIYIGENINETVKTLPKRLINKEQVRLIAGPEEHRMHLFNSIINAKSRLIIHSTFINEECIADVFDNLIDAAQRSVQIDILWGQTEPEEQNKLESYKNVIAKFDELNNKIVQKGLSTQIKFHRAPTLSHAKFIIHDEIQGIYSATLGSCNWLSSRFNRFEVSACITDDLIVADLTDICSHLSMGGTGLANNLSRELAVFSASLYKNVSIRKESDGNTSVQIISAPEHHPIVKQACNVVKNNIFICSHRVSYAGDRPIILPLKTVKAHDKNISIA
;
A
#
# COMPACT_ATOMS: atom_id res chain seq x y z
N GLU A 1 39.86 4.40 -26.30
CA GLU A 1 39.45 3.40 -25.28
C GLU A 1 39.65 1.94 -25.76
N MET A 2 39.43 1.59 -27.02
CA MET A 2 39.67 0.24 -27.56
C MET A 2 41.13 -0.24 -27.48
N LEU A 3 42.09 0.66 -27.50
CA LEU A 3 43.53 0.30 -27.51
C LEU A 3 44.06 -0.13 -26.12
N ILE A 4 43.45 0.32 -25.04
CA ILE A 4 43.89 -0.03 -23.68
C ILE A 4 43.79 -1.51 -23.35
N PRO A 5 42.67 -2.21 -23.67
CA PRO A 5 42.59 -3.65 -23.50
C PRO A 5 43.64 -4.41 -24.31
N LEU A 6 43.86 -4.03 -25.53
CA LEU A 6 44.89 -4.66 -26.41
C LEU A 6 46.29 -4.49 -25.86
N MET A 7 46.61 -3.30 -25.28
CA MET A 7 47.88 -3.06 -24.58
C MET A 7 47.99 -3.94 -23.32
N LYS A 8 46.92 -4.05 -22.52
CA LYS A 8 46.92 -4.91 -21.33
C LYS A 8 47.10 -6.37 -21.66
N ALA A 9 46.57 -6.82 -22.78
CA ALA A 9 46.74 -8.18 -23.27
C ALA A 9 48.13 -8.40 -23.91
N GLY A 10 48.93 -7.34 -24.07
CA GLY A 10 50.25 -7.38 -24.69
C GLY A 10 50.22 -7.62 -26.21
N TRP A 11 49.12 -7.27 -26.87
CA TRP A 11 48.95 -7.44 -28.32
C TRP A 11 49.46 -6.21 -29.11
N ILE A 12 49.39 -5.05 -28.48
CA ILE A 12 49.98 -3.81 -28.99
C ILE A 12 50.84 -3.17 -27.92
N GLU A 13 51.86 -2.46 -28.37
CA GLU A 13 52.73 -1.65 -27.53
C GLU A 13 52.90 -0.25 -28.12
N ILE A 14 53.27 0.72 -27.29
CA ILE A 14 53.62 2.07 -27.77
C ILE A 14 55.11 2.12 -28.02
N LYS A 15 55.51 2.45 -29.26
CA LYS A 15 56.92 2.68 -29.63
C LYS A 15 57.15 4.08 -30.13
N PRO A 16 58.21 4.75 -29.65
CA PRO A 16 58.65 5.99 -30.25
C PRO A 16 59.36 5.69 -31.56
N ILE A 17 58.96 6.35 -32.62
CA ILE A 17 59.58 6.30 -33.96
C ILE A 17 59.68 7.76 -34.45
N ASN A 18 60.90 8.25 -34.65
CA ASN A 18 61.16 9.63 -35.11
C ASN A 18 60.50 10.72 -34.25
N ASP A 19 60.61 10.60 -32.91
CA ASP A 19 60.02 11.50 -31.90
C ASP A 19 58.49 11.53 -31.85
N GLU A 20 57.82 10.64 -32.57
CA GLU A 20 56.35 10.40 -32.46
C GLU A 20 56.05 9.04 -31.84
N TYR A 21 54.91 8.90 -31.16
CA TYR A 21 54.48 7.66 -30.54
C TYR A 21 53.48 6.93 -31.41
N PHE A 22 53.78 5.66 -31.70
CA PHE A 22 52.92 4.77 -32.51
C PHE A 22 52.45 3.54 -31.72
N PHE A 23 51.24 3.14 -31.95
CA PHE A 23 50.78 1.83 -31.51
C PHE A 23 51.25 0.79 -32.52
N VAL A 24 52.02 -0.16 -32.04
CA VAL A 24 52.63 -1.22 -32.88
C VAL A 24 52.14 -2.57 -32.38
N THR A 25 51.73 -3.44 -33.29
CA THR A 25 51.35 -4.81 -32.97
C THR A 25 52.60 -5.58 -32.51
N THR A 26 52.49 -6.29 -31.38
CA THR A 26 53.54 -7.18 -30.89
C THR A 26 53.53 -8.50 -31.66
N ASN A 27 54.60 -9.32 -31.55
CA ASN A 27 54.59 -10.67 -32.15
C ASN A 27 53.40 -11.51 -31.67
N ARG A 28 53.04 -11.38 -30.38
CA ARG A 28 51.87 -12.01 -29.80
C ARG A 28 50.58 -11.50 -30.39
N GLY A 29 50.44 -10.21 -30.59
CA GLY A 29 49.27 -9.62 -31.25
C GLY A 29 49.14 -10.05 -32.72
N ALA A 30 50.24 -10.20 -33.41
CA ALA A 30 50.26 -10.71 -34.80
C ALA A 30 49.86 -12.18 -34.86
N GLU A 31 50.31 -12.99 -33.92
CA GLU A 31 49.90 -14.41 -33.81
C GLU A 31 48.42 -14.54 -33.52
N VAL A 32 47.88 -13.79 -32.54
CA VAL A 32 46.43 -13.82 -32.18
C VAL A 32 45.53 -13.39 -33.34
N ALA A 33 45.99 -12.38 -34.13
CA ALA A 33 45.24 -11.92 -35.31
C ALA A 33 45.11 -12.98 -36.40
N LEU A 34 46.02 -13.99 -36.42
CA LEU A 34 45.98 -15.10 -37.39
C LEU A 34 45.03 -16.22 -36.99
N TYR A 35 44.68 -16.36 -35.72
CA TYR A 35 43.92 -17.50 -35.24
C TYR A 35 42.44 -17.26 -34.99
N GLU A 36 41.93 -16.05 -35.14
CA GLU A 36 40.53 -15.68 -34.86
C GLU A 36 40.01 -16.03 -33.45
N GLU A 37 40.89 -16.52 -32.58
CA GLU A 37 40.57 -16.91 -31.20
C GLU A 37 41.13 -15.91 -30.18
N LEU A 38 40.37 -15.63 -29.17
CA LEU A 38 40.82 -14.81 -28.02
C LEU A 38 41.92 -15.58 -27.25
N PRO A 39 43.00 -14.92 -26.81
CA PRO A 39 44.05 -15.60 -26.03
C PRO A 39 43.51 -16.21 -24.75
N THR A 40 44.02 -17.38 -24.43
CA THR A 40 43.69 -18.14 -23.21
C THR A 40 43.97 -17.40 -21.90
N ASP A 41 44.64 -16.25 -21.92
CA ASP A 41 44.91 -15.45 -20.73
C ASP A 41 43.75 -14.54 -20.29
N SER A 42 42.71 -14.36 -21.12
CA SER A 42 41.49 -13.67 -20.72
C SER A 42 40.52 -14.68 -20.13
N ILE A 43 40.52 -14.84 -18.83
CA ILE A 43 39.53 -15.67 -18.14
C ILE A 43 38.21 -14.87 -18.11
N PRO A 44 37.16 -15.36 -18.79
CA PRO A 44 35.86 -14.73 -18.70
C PRO A 44 35.35 -14.86 -17.26
N TYR A 45 34.85 -13.77 -16.72
CA TYR A 45 34.18 -13.79 -15.41
C TYR A 45 32.75 -13.29 -15.57
N SER A 46 31.84 -13.93 -14.88
CA SER A 46 30.44 -13.51 -14.86
C SER A 46 30.18 -12.50 -13.74
N ARG A 47 29.36 -11.52 -14.01
CA ARG A 47 28.88 -10.56 -13.01
C ARG A 47 27.41 -10.27 -13.19
N VAL A 48 26.72 -10.03 -12.09
CA VAL A 48 25.33 -9.61 -12.09
C VAL A 48 25.25 -8.09 -12.23
N ARG A 49 24.39 -7.63 -13.12
CA ARG A 49 24.05 -6.21 -13.27
C ARG A 49 22.57 -6.00 -13.06
N SER A 50 22.22 -4.89 -12.42
CA SER A 50 20.85 -4.46 -12.30
C SER A 50 20.53 -3.40 -13.34
N PHE A 51 19.31 -3.38 -13.82
CA PHE A 51 18.81 -2.35 -14.71
C PHE A 51 17.40 -1.93 -14.29
N MET A 52 16.97 -0.80 -14.81
CA MET A 52 15.62 -0.26 -14.62
C MET A 52 14.94 -0.14 -15.96
N VAL A 53 13.63 -0.23 -15.96
CA VAL A 53 12.81 -0.05 -17.14
C VAL A 53 11.85 1.12 -16.90
N ASP A 54 11.81 2.07 -17.81
CA ASP A 54 10.82 3.14 -17.81
C ASP A 54 9.42 2.51 -18.02
N PRO A 55 8.47 2.75 -17.11
CA PRO A 55 7.16 2.11 -17.17
C PRO A 55 6.31 2.55 -18.37
N LEU A 56 6.58 3.71 -18.97
CA LEU A 56 5.85 4.23 -20.11
C LEU A 56 6.50 3.84 -21.46
N THR A 57 7.76 4.17 -21.64
CA THR A 57 8.49 3.93 -22.92
C THR A 57 9.12 2.56 -23.01
N ARG A 58 9.26 1.87 -21.87
CA ARG A 58 9.98 0.59 -21.75
C ARG A 58 11.46 0.68 -22.13
N GLU A 59 12.03 1.88 -22.06
CA GLU A 59 13.47 2.04 -22.17
C GLU A 59 14.20 1.48 -20.97
N CYS A 60 15.40 0.93 -21.22
CA CYS A 60 16.22 0.35 -20.17
C CYS A 60 17.36 1.29 -19.78
N TYR A 61 17.60 1.38 -18.48
CA TYR A 61 18.67 2.17 -17.88
C TYR A 61 19.53 1.28 -16.99
N ARG A 62 20.84 1.39 -17.11
CA ARG A 62 21.77 0.68 -16.26
C ARG A 62 21.72 1.23 -14.82
N TYR A 63 21.57 0.35 -13.84
CA TYR A 63 21.54 0.70 -12.43
C TYR A 63 22.73 0.14 -11.66
N GLU A 64 23.50 1.00 -11.00
CA GLU A 64 24.67 0.60 -10.20
C GLU A 64 24.46 1.03 -8.74
N LYS A 65 24.14 0.06 -7.85
CA LYS A 65 23.88 0.29 -6.41
C LYS A 65 24.96 1.07 -5.64
N ARG A 66 26.20 1.17 -6.17
CA ARG A 66 27.37 1.63 -5.41
C ARG A 66 27.93 3.00 -5.83
N LYS A 67 27.35 3.69 -6.80
CA LYS A 67 27.86 5.02 -7.16
C LYS A 67 27.36 6.07 -6.18
N LYS A 68 28.28 6.61 -5.34
CA LYS A 68 28.07 7.74 -4.40
C LYS A 68 27.56 9.05 -5.04
N LYS A 69 27.27 9.08 -6.33
CA LYS A 69 26.82 10.26 -7.09
C LYS A 69 25.49 10.05 -7.83
N GLN A 70 24.67 9.09 -7.43
CA GLN A 70 23.35 9.01 -8.02
C GLN A 70 22.47 10.11 -7.42
N SER A 71 21.84 10.89 -8.29
CA SER A 71 20.91 11.97 -7.95
C SER A 71 19.54 11.46 -7.47
N PHE A 72 19.35 10.14 -7.42
CA PHE A 72 18.10 9.51 -7.03
C PHE A 72 18.38 8.27 -6.15
N GLN A 73 17.36 7.86 -5.41
CA GLN A 73 17.39 6.67 -4.59
C GLN A 73 16.21 5.76 -4.94
N LEU A 74 16.47 4.45 -5.05
CA LEU A 74 15.43 3.44 -5.19
C LEU A 74 15.07 2.86 -3.82
N TYR A 75 13.79 2.76 -3.59
CA TYR A 75 13.21 2.27 -2.35
C TYR A 75 12.50 0.96 -2.60
N SER A 76 12.69 -0.02 -1.72
CA SER A 76 11.80 -1.17 -1.65
C SER A 76 10.41 -0.74 -1.17
N LYS A 77 9.42 -1.60 -1.36
CA LYS A 77 8.04 -1.35 -0.91
C LYS A 77 7.93 -0.94 0.58
N HIS A 78 8.79 -1.47 1.44
CA HIS A 78 8.82 -1.12 2.86
C HIS A 78 9.51 0.23 3.11
N ASN A 79 10.59 0.51 2.40
CA ASN A 79 11.41 1.70 2.65
C ASN A 79 10.84 2.98 2.01
N ILE A 80 9.98 2.87 0.98
CA ILE A 80 9.33 4.05 0.39
C ILE A 80 8.39 4.73 1.39
N LEU A 81 7.74 3.97 2.27
CA LEU A 81 6.90 4.48 3.34
C LEU A 81 7.70 5.39 4.29
N ASP A 82 8.92 5.00 4.63
CA ASP A 82 9.79 5.79 5.50
C ASP A 82 10.29 7.05 4.79
N ALA A 83 10.59 6.98 3.51
CA ALA A 83 11.02 8.13 2.71
C ALA A 83 9.91 9.18 2.55
N THR A 84 8.64 8.75 2.43
CA THR A 84 7.50 9.67 2.29
C THR A 84 7.11 10.33 3.60
N LYS A 85 7.48 9.78 4.76
CA LYS A 85 7.19 10.36 6.09
C LYS A 85 7.81 11.74 6.32
N SER A 86 8.99 11.97 5.79
CA SER A 86 9.69 13.25 5.91
C SER A 86 9.25 14.29 4.88
N PHE A 87 8.40 13.88 3.93
CA PHE A 87 7.98 14.73 2.82
C PHE A 87 6.68 15.46 3.17
N ARG A 88 6.75 16.78 3.24
CA ARG A 88 5.56 17.65 3.40
C ARG A 88 5.08 18.07 2.02
N GLY A 89 3.97 17.51 1.56
CA GLY A 89 3.41 17.86 0.24
C GLY A 89 2.37 16.88 -0.25
N LEU A 90 1.84 17.17 -1.44
CA LEU A 90 0.91 16.29 -2.12
C LEU A 90 1.67 15.11 -2.70
N CYS A 91 1.41 13.88 -2.23
CA CYS A 91 1.98 12.67 -2.80
C CYS A 91 0.92 11.88 -3.58
N SER A 92 1.33 11.22 -4.63
CA SER A 92 0.47 10.36 -5.43
C SER A 92 1.29 9.27 -6.08
N GLU A 93 0.75 8.07 -6.14
CA GLU A 93 1.32 7.01 -6.95
C GLU A 93 0.97 7.24 -8.43
N LEU A 94 1.98 7.13 -9.29
CA LEU A 94 1.80 7.16 -10.73
C LEU A 94 1.76 5.73 -11.25
N ASN A 95 0.57 5.20 -11.47
CA ASN A 95 0.36 3.91 -12.13
C ASN A 95 0.27 4.12 -13.64
N ILE A 96 1.29 3.68 -14.35
CA ILE A 96 1.35 3.72 -15.81
C ILE A 96 1.22 2.29 -16.34
N ILE A 97 0.23 2.08 -17.20
CA ILE A 97 0.09 0.83 -17.95
C ILE A 97 0.58 1.11 -19.36
N SER A 98 1.74 0.57 -19.69
CA SER A 98 2.26 0.65 -21.07
C SER A 98 1.78 -0.54 -21.89
N SER A 99 1.39 -0.28 -23.14
CA SER A 99 1.13 -1.32 -24.15
C SER A 99 2.42 -1.84 -24.80
N TYR A 100 3.56 -1.20 -24.53
CA TYR A 100 4.84 -1.59 -25.12
C TYR A 100 5.52 -2.68 -24.30
N THR A 101 6.17 -3.61 -24.96
CA THR A 101 7.03 -4.62 -24.34
C THR A 101 8.50 -4.23 -24.55
N THR A 102 9.31 -4.38 -23.51
CA THR A 102 10.76 -4.24 -23.64
C THR A 102 11.32 -5.47 -24.34
N THR A 103 12.11 -5.28 -25.41
CA THR A 103 12.78 -6.37 -26.09
C THR A 103 14.13 -6.68 -25.44
N LEU A 104 14.54 -7.96 -25.44
CA LEU A 104 15.85 -8.38 -24.92
C LEU A 104 16.99 -7.64 -25.62
N SER A 105 16.88 -7.38 -26.91
CA SER A 105 17.89 -6.62 -27.66
C SER A 105 18.10 -5.21 -27.13
N ARG A 106 17.04 -4.50 -26.71
CA ARG A 106 17.14 -3.18 -26.06
C ARG A 106 17.81 -3.25 -24.70
N ILE A 107 17.50 -4.30 -23.93
CA ILE A 107 18.15 -4.52 -22.64
C ILE A 107 19.64 -4.75 -22.87
N TYR A 108 20.02 -5.63 -23.78
CA TYR A 108 21.42 -5.94 -24.10
C TYR A 108 22.19 -4.69 -24.53
N GLU A 109 21.66 -3.92 -25.45
CA GLU A 109 22.27 -2.69 -25.95
C GLU A 109 22.60 -1.68 -24.82
N LYS A 110 21.72 -1.54 -23.83
CA LYS A 110 21.84 -0.52 -22.79
C LYS A 110 22.67 -0.95 -21.58
N ILE A 111 22.69 -2.24 -21.23
CA ILE A 111 23.34 -2.73 -20.02
C ILE A 111 24.71 -3.34 -20.23
N THR A 112 25.07 -3.75 -21.45
CA THR A 112 26.36 -4.35 -21.79
C THR A 112 27.38 -3.29 -22.23
N ASN A 113 28.65 -3.56 -21.95
CA ASN A 113 29.75 -2.89 -22.62
C ASN A 113 30.12 -3.67 -23.87
N TYR A 114 30.96 -3.10 -24.71
CA TYR A 114 31.42 -3.72 -25.96
C TYR A 114 32.18 -5.06 -25.78
N ASP A 115 32.74 -5.28 -24.60
CA ASP A 115 33.51 -6.46 -24.20
C ASP A 115 32.69 -7.48 -23.35
N GLU A 116 31.38 -7.30 -23.29
CA GLU A 116 30.49 -8.10 -22.43
C GLU A 116 29.41 -8.79 -23.26
N GLU A 117 29.11 -10.01 -22.89
CA GLU A 117 28.00 -10.80 -23.41
C GLU A 117 27.00 -11.07 -22.28
N VAL A 118 25.70 -11.05 -22.62
CA VAL A 118 24.65 -11.43 -21.67
C VAL A 118 24.49 -12.95 -21.75
N ILE A 119 24.76 -13.61 -20.61
CA ILE A 119 24.62 -15.06 -20.51
C ILE A 119 23.19 -15.43 -20.16
N ASP A 120 22.58 -14.66 -19.24
CA ASP A 120 21.24 -14.95 -18.72
C ASP A 120 20.58 -13.69 -18.18
N ILE A 121 19.24 -13.67 -18.16
CA ILE A 121 18.41 -12.64 -17.53
C ILE A 121 17.42 -13.34 -16.62
N GLU A 122 17.28 -12.87 -15.38
CA GLU A 122 16.27 -13.39 -14.47
C GLU A 122 14.87 -13.22 -15.08
N ASP A 123 14.17 -14.34 -15.29
CA ASP A 123 12.89 -14.42 -16.02
C ASP A 123 11.76 -13.57 -15.40
N ASP A 124 11.80 -13.30 -14.10
CA ASP A 124 10.81 -12.49 -13.38
C ASP A 124 10.73 -11.02 -13.86
N ILE A 125 11.62 -10.60 -14.77
CA ILE A 125 11.76 -9.22 -15.23
C ILE A 125 10.88 -8.94 -16.46
N ILE A 126 10.56 -9.94 -17.22
CA ILE A 126 9.86 -9.79 -18.51
C ILE A 126 8.35 -9.75 -18.33
N ASP A 127 7.84 -10.41 -17.30
CA ASP A 127 6.40 -10.40 -16.98
C ASP A 127 6.06 -9.24 -16.04
N THR A 128 5.80 -8.10 -16.62
CA THR A 128 5.69 -6.77 -15.99
C THR A 128 4.49 -6.57 -15.07
N ASN A 129 3.61 -7.55 -14.94
CA ASN A 129 2.43 -7.40 -14.09
C ASN A 129 2.66 -7.88 -12.64
N TYR A 130 3.73 -8.63 -12.34
CA TYR A 130 3.88 -9.30 -11.04
C TYR A 130 5.32 -9.39 -10.52
N SER A 131 6.22 -8.49 -10.91
CA SER A 131 7.60 -8.52 -10.41
C SER A 131 7.66 -8.37 -8.88
N LYS A 132 8.19 -9.37 -8.19
CA LYS A 132 8.50 -9.33 -6.74
C LYS A 132 9.51 -8.23 -6.37
N ASN A 133 10.17 -7.64 -7.36
CA ASN A 133 11.26 -6.67 -7.23
C ASN A 133 10.87 -5.26 -7.69
N ILE A 134 9.61 -4.84 -7.49
CA ILE A 134 9.22 -3.47 -7.76
C ILE A 134 9.96 -2.55 -6.79
N HIS A 135 10.70 -1.59 -7.35
CA HIS A 135 11.33 -0.51 -6.62
C HIS A 135 10.64 0.80 -6.99
N PHE A 136 10.59 1.70 -6.03
CA PHE A 136 9.99 3.02 -6.19
C PHE A 136 11.07 4.08 -6.19
N ALA A 137 10.94 5.08 -7.06
CA ALA A 137 11.67 6.32 -6.97
C ALA A 137 10.71 7.42 -6.49
N LEU A 138 11.17 8.29 -5.60
CA LEU A 138 10.40 9.43 -5.13
C LEU A 138 10.71 10.64 -6.01
N ALA A 139 9.81 10.96 -6.95
CA ALA A 139 9.89 12.17 -7.75
C ALA A 139 9.37 13.37 -6.94
N ALA A 140 10.20 14.36 -6.70
CA ALA A 140 9.80 15.64 -6.14
C ALA A 140 9.65 16.66 -7.27
N ILE A 141 8.53 17.39 -7.28
CA ILE A 141 8.23 18.43 -8.28
C ILE A 141 8.15 19.77 -7.54
N ASP A 142 8.97 20.72 -7.98
CA ASP A 142 8.93 22.08 -7.44
C ASP A 142 7.79 22.93 -8.08
N ASP A 143 7.65 24.17 -7.63
CA ASP A 143 6.63 25.09 -8.16
C ASP A 143 6.92 25.54 -9.60
N MET A 144 8.14 25.33 -10.10
CA MET A 144 8.54 25.60 -11.48
C MET A 144 8.36 24.37 -12.40
N GLY A 145 7.95 23.23 -11.86
CA GLY A 145 7.75 21.99 -12.61
C GLY A 145 9.06 21.19 -12.81
N ASN A 146 10.15 21.51 -12.09
CA ASN A 146 11.36 20.71 -12.17
C ASN A 146 11.17 19.42 -11.38
N ILE A 147 11.57 18.30 -11.99
CA ILE A 147 11.48 16.97 -11.40
C ILE A 147 12.84 16.55 -10.89
N THR A 148 12.92 16.18 -9.62
CA THR A 148 14.14 15.70 -8.97
C THR A 148 13.88 14.36 -8.26
N GLY A 149 14.93 13.66 -7.83
CA GLY A 149 14.82 12.40 -7.09
C GLY A 149 14.55 11.17 -7.96
N VAL A 150 14.55 11.31 -9.28
CA VAL A 150 14.40 10.24 -10.26
C VAL A 150 15.62 10.16 -11.17
N PRO A 151 15.88 8.99 -11.82
CA PRO A 151 16.90 8.90 -12.86
C PRO A 151 16.59 9.84 -14.04
N GLU A 152 17.48 9.93 -15.00
CA GLU A 152 17.16 10.54 -16.28
C GLU A 152 16.03 9.73 -16.92
N ILE A 153 14.85 10.35 -17.03
CA ILE A 153 13.62 9.74 -17.53
C ILE A 153 13.26 10.31 -18.89
N SER A 154 12.49 9.55 -19.67
CA SER A 154 12.00 9.99 -20.98
C SER A 154 11.13 11.25 -20.88
N ASP A 155 11.03 12.02 -21.95
CA ASP A 155 10.18 13.21 -21.97
C ASP A 155 8.69 12.83 -21.89
N GLU A 156 8.29 11.67 -22.40
CA GLU A 156 6.94 11.14 -22.25
C GLU A 156 6.60 10.87 -20.79
N LEU A 157 7.52 10.26 -20.04
CA LEU A 157 7.30 10.00 -18.60
C LEU A 157 7.30 11.32 -17.80
N LYS A 158 8.15 12.29 -18.14
CA LYS A 158 8.10 13.64 -17.55
C LYS A 158 6.74 14.29 -17.79
N CYS A 159 6.21 14.23 -19.01
CA CYS A 159 4.90 14.76 -19.34
C CYS A 159 3.78 14.11 -18.51
N GLU A 160 3.80 12.80 -18.33
CA GLU A 160 2.79 12.10 -17.52
C GLU A 160 2.89 12.46 -16.03
N ILE A 161 4.08 12.60 -15.49
CA ILE A 161 4.32 13.07 -14.11
C ILE A 161 3.75 14.47 -13.93
N LEU A 162 4.05 15.42 -14.84
CA LEU A 162 3.56 16.79 -14.76
C LEU A 162 2.04 16.91 -14.97
N LYS A 163 1.46 16.13 -15.88
CA LYS A 163 -0.01 16.05 -16.03
C LYS A 163 -0.67 15.56 -14.73
N ARG A 164 -0.05 14.61 -14.05
CA ARG A 164 -0.56 14.09 -12.79
C ARG A 164 -0.47 15.14 -11.69
N ASP A 165 0.67 15.81 -11.57
CA ASP A 165 0.87 16.92 -10.64
C ASP A 165 -0.18 18.01 -10.82
N LYS A 166 -0.40 18.47 -12.06
CA LYS A 166 -1.41 19.48 -12.38
C LYS A 166 -2.81 19.05 -11.92
N LYS A 167 -3.23 17.82 -12.21
CA LYS A 167 -4.53 17.29 -11.76
C LYS A 167 -4.67 17.26 -10.24
N ILE A 168 -3.58 16.98 -9.53
CA ILE A 168 -3.57 16.96 -8.07
C ILE A 168 -3.70 18.36 -7.51
N ARG A 169 -2.94 19.32 -8.05
CA ARG A 169 -3.00 20.73 -7.63
C ARG A 169 -4.38 21.34 -7.90
N GLU A 170 -4.94 21.14 -9.08
CA GLU A 170 -6.30 21.59 -9.43
C GLU A 170 -7.36 21.05 -8.47
N ARG A 171 -7.26 19.75 -8.08
CA ARG A 171 -8.17 19.16 -7.11
C ARG A 171 -7.98 19.71 -5.70
N ALA A 172 -6.74 19.94 -5.28
CA ALA A 172 -6.45 20.54 -3.99
C ALA A 172 -6.99 21.98 -3.89
N GLU A 173 -6.92 22.76 -4.97
CA GLU A 173 -7.48 24.10 -5.05
C GLU A 173 -9.03 24.09 -4.99
N ILE A 174 -9.69 23.19 -5.75
CA ILE A 174 -11.15 23.04 -5.74
C ILE A 174 -11.69 22.68 -4.36
N LEU A 175 -10.92 21.89 -3.61
CA LEU A 175 -11.32 21.40 -2.29
C LEU A 175 -10.94 22.35 -1.15
N ASP A 176 -10.35 23.52 -1.46
CA ASP A 176 -9.85 24.50 -0.47
C ASP A 176 -8.96 23.86 0.61
N ILE A 177 -8.22 22.83 0.18
CA ILE A 177 -7.31 22.12 1.07
C ILE A 177 -6.04 22.95 1.14
N SER A 178 -5.80 23.60 2.28
CA SER A 178 -4.56 24.36 2.48
C SER A 178 -3.36 23.42 2.37
N LYS A 179 -2.25 23.90 1.80
CA LYS A 179 -0.99 23.13 1.65
C LYS A 179 -0.46 22.58 2.99
N SER A 180 -0.94 23.09 4.11
CA SER A 180 -0.61 22.66 5.46
C SER A 180 -1.45 21.49 5.98
N ASP A 181 -2.60 21.20 5.39
CA ASP A 181 -3.56 20.24 5.93
C ASP A 181 -3.45 18.85 5.31
N ILE A 182 -2.68 18.71 4.23
CA ILE A 182 -2.39 17.40 3.64
C ILE A 182 -1.14 16.83 4.32
N TYR A 183 -1.33 16.31 5.51
CA TYR A 183 -0.35 15.48 6.20
C TYR A 183 -0.32 14.13 5.51
N ILE A 184 0.61 13.95 4.57
CA ILE A 184 0.87 12.65 3.99
C ILE A 184 1.97 11.99 4.80
N GLY A 185 1.59 10.96 5.53
CA GLY A 185 2.50 9.94 6.02
C GLY A 185 3.38 10.33 7.18
N GLU A 186 2.81 10.82 8.28
CA GLU A 186 3.39 10.40 9.54
C GLU A 186 3.08 8.91 9.73
N ASN A 187 4.13 8.18 9.95
CA ASN A 187 4.23 6.75 10.17
C ASN A 187 2.99 6.14 10.84
N ILE A 188 2.24 5.29 10.15
CA ILE A 188 1.24 4.42 10.78
C ILE A 188 1.89 3.55 11.89
N ASN A 189 3.23 3.38 11.89
CA ASN A 189 3.95 2.59 12.87
C ASN A 189 4.60 3.37 14.02
N GLU A 190 4.78 4.71 13.94
CA GLU A 190 5.44 5.47 15.01
C GLU A 190 4.66 6.65 15.56
N THR A 191 3.71 7.19 14.82
CA THR A 191 2.74 8.16 15.32
C THR A 191 1.36 7.85 14.81
N VAL A 192 0.83 6.70 15.18
CA VAL A 192 -0.63 6.64 15.30
C VAL A 192 -0.94 7.70 16.32
N LYS A 193 -1.35 8.86 15.81
CA LYS A 193 -1.92 9.91 16.63
C LYS A 193 -3.00 9.23 17.43
N THR A 194 -2.73 8.99 18.72
CA THR A 194 -3.69 8.35 19.61
C THR A 194 -4.97 9.12 19.43
N LEU A 195 -5.99 8.48 18.86
CA LEU A 195 -7.25 9.16 18.62
C LEU A 195 -7.84 9.61 19.95
N PRO A 196 -8.45 10.77 20.01
CA PRO A 196 -8.95 11.31 21.27
C PRO A 196 -10.09 10.43 21.81
N LYS A 197 -10.21 10.37 23.12
CA LYS A 197 -11.40 9.85 23.75
C LYS A 197 -12.56 10.80 23.46
N ARG A 198 -13.65 10.25 22.96
CA ARG A 198 -14.90 10.98 22.68
C ARG A 198 -15.90 10.70 23.78
N LEU A 199 -16.58 11.74 24.27
CA LEU A 199 -17.73 11.58 25.15
C LEU A 199 -19.00 11.60 24.29
N ILE A 200 -19.73 10.50 24.28
CA ILE A 200 -20.93 10.31 23.47
C ILE A 200 -22.08 9.81 24.35
N ASN A 201 -23.30 9.91 23.86
CA ASN A 201 -24.43 9.33 24.54
C ASN A 201 -24.41 7.81 24.40
N LYS A 202 -24.71 7.09 25.47
CA LYS A 202 -24.68 5.62 25.42
C LYS A 202 -25.69 5.03 24.43
N GLU A 203 -26.76 5.73 24.14
CA GLU A 203 -27.78 5.38 23.16
C GLU A 203 -27.24 5.37 21.72
N GLN A 204 -26.11 6.07 21.48
CA GLN A 204 -25.40 6.08 20.21
C GLN A 204 -24.49 4.85 20.02
N VAL A 205 -24.36 4.01 21.05
CA VAL A 205 -23.57 2.78 21.00
C VAL A 205 -24.48 1.56 21.11
N ARG A 206 -24.47 0.71 20.09
CA ARG A 206 -25.16 -0.56 20.08
C ARG A 206 -24.13 -1.68 19.92
N LEU A 207 -24.15 -2.68 20.78
CA LEU A 207 -23.38 -3.90 20.60
C LEU A 207 -24.13 -4.86 19.69
N ILE A 208 -23.40 -5.50 18.81
CA ILE A 208 -23.86 -6.55 17.91
C ILE A 208 -23.12 -7.82 18.36
N ALA A 209 -23.84 -8.83 18.79
CA ALA A 209 -23.25 -10.04 19.36
C ALA A 209 -23.86 -11.31 18.74
N GLY A 210 -22.98 -12.22 18.36
CA GLY A 210 -23.37 -13.49 17.78
C GLY A 210 -23.67 -13.47 16.29
N PRO A 211 -23.82 -14.63 15.67
CA PRO A 211 -23.84 -14.79 14.22
C PRO A 211 -25.02 -14.13 13.53
N GLU A 212 -26.22 -14.30 14.08
CA GLU A 212 -27.45 -13.83 13.45
C GLU A 212 -27.52 -12.29 13.42
N GLU A 213 -27.16 -11.63 14.53
CA GLU A 213 -27.15 -10.17 14.59
C GLU A 213 -26.14 -9.57 13.60
N HIS A 214 -24.96 -10.19 13.43
CA HIS A 214 -23.97 -9.74 12.45
C HIS A 214 -24.48 -9.91 11.03
N ARG A 215 -25.12 -11.04 10.71
CA ARG A 215 -25.71 -11.27 9.40
C ARG A 215 -26.80 -10.23 9.10
N MET A 216 -27.73 -10.05 10.01
CA MET A 216 -28.80 -9.05 9.87
C MET A 216 -28.21 -7.64 9.71
N HIS A 217 -27.20 -7.29 10.49
CA HIS A 217 -26.56 -5.98 10.41
C HIS A 217 -25.92 -5.73 9.05
N LEU A 218 -25.14 -6.70 8.49
CA LEU A 218 -24.56 -6.57 7.16
C LEU A 218 -25.64 -6.31 6.09
N PHE A 219 -26.68 -7.15 6.05
CA PHE A 219 -27.74 -7.00 5.05
C PHE A 219 -28.51 -5.68 5.23
N ASN A 220 -28.85 -5.30 6.46
CA ASN A 220 -29.53 -4.03 6.73
C ASN A 220 -28.66 -2.82 6.34
N SER A 221 -27.34 -2.87 6.62
CA SER A 221 -26.43 -1.80 6.21
C SER A 221 -26.40 -1.62 4.69
N ILE A 222 -26.48 -2.70 3.91
CA ILE A 222 -26.51 -2.63 2.44
C ILE A 222 -27.87 -2.14 1.94
N ILE A 223 -28.96 -2.74 2.44
CA ILE A 223 -30.32 -2.47 1.96
C ILE A 223 -30.75 -1.04 2.31
N ASN A 224 -30.41 -0.57 3.51
CA ASN A 224 -30.90 0.71 4.02
C ASN A 224 -29.98 1.89 3.70
N ALA A 225 -28.74 1.66 3.22
CA ALA A 225 -27.84 2.73 2.84
C ALA A 225 -28.50 3.74 1.89
N LYS A 226 -28.30 5.02 2.16
CA LYS A 226 -28.89 6.15 1.40
C LYS A 226 -27.91 6.85 0.50
N SER A 227 -26.70 7.14 0.97
CA SER A 227 -25.71 7.88 0.19
C SER A 227 -24.34 7.21 0.18
N ARG A 228 -23.92 6.57 1.27
CA ARG A 228 -22.58 6.01 1.39
C ARG A 228 -22.57 4.65 2.10
N LEU A 229 -21.78 3.72 1.56
CA LEU A 229 -21.48 2.43 2.19
C LEU A 229 -20.00 2.10 1.97
N ILE A 230 -19.27 1.86 3.05
CA ILE A 230 -17.90 1.39 3.02
C ILE A 230 -17.84 0.10 3.82
N ILE A 231 -17.38 -0.99 3.20
CA ILE A 231 -17.19 -2.28 3.88
C ILE A 231 -15.71 -2.65 3.80
N HIS A 232 -15.08 -2.81 4.94
CA HIS A 232 -13.73 -3.34 5.06
C HIS A 232 -13.76 -4.71 5.75
N SER A 233 -13.22 -5.72 5.09
CA SER A 233 -13.06 -7.06 5.62
C SER A 233 -11.63 -7.53 5.41
N THR A 234 -10.96 -8.09 6.43
CA THR A 234 -9.59 -8.56 6.25
C THR A 234 -9.51 -9.63 5.16
N PHE A 235 -10.38 -10.63 5.26
CA PHE A 235 -10.47 -11.72 4.31
C PHE A 235 -11.74 -11.62 3.48
N ILE A 236 -11.66 -12.17 2.29
CA ILE A 236 -12.75 -12.21 1.32
C ILE A 236 -13.02 -13.69 0.97
N ASN A 237 -14.30 -14.04 0.88
CA ASN A 237 -14.75 -15.33 0.38
C ASN A 237 -15.75 -15.12 -0.77
N GLU A 238 -15.57 -15.84 -1.86
CA GLU A 238 -16.37 -15.67 -3.08
C GLU A 238 -17.85 -15.95 -2.86
N GLU A 239 -18.19 -17.00 -2.08
CA GLU A 239 -19.56 -17.34 -1.75
C GLU A 239 -20.24 -16.22 -0.93
N CYS A 240 -19.51 -15.69 0.09
CA CYS A 240 -20.05 -14.62 0.93
C CYS A 240 -20.26 -13.30 0.15
N ILE A 241 -19.43 -13.02 -0.86
CA ILE A 241 -19.68 -11.87 -1.76
C ILE A 241 -20.90 -12.16 -2.64
N ALA A 242 -21.01 -13.35 -3.19
CA ALA A 242 -22.14 -13.72 -4.05
C ALA A 242 -23.48 -13.53 -3.32
N ASP A 243 -23.53 -13.86 -2.03
CA ASP A 243 -24.75 -13.70 -1.20
C ASP A 243 -25.22 -12.25 -1.07
N VAL A 244 -24.32 -11.27 -1.17
CA VAL A 244 -24.64 -9.85 -0.99
C VAL A 244 -24.57 -9.04 -2.29
N PHE A 245 -24.06 -9.60 -3.38
CA PHE A 245 -23.76 -8.86 -4.60
C PHE A 245 -24.99 -8.18 -5.23
N ASP A 246 -26.11 -8.90 -5.30
CA ASP A 246 -27.33 -8.32 -5.88
C ASP A 246 -27.86 -7.17 -5.02
N ASN A 247 -27.81 -7.28 -3.69
CA ASN A 247 -28.17 -6.18 -2.79
C ASN A 247 -27.24 -4.97 -2.94
N LEU A 248 -25.93 -5.20 -3.19
CA LEU A 248 -24.98 -4.13 -3.48
C LEU A 248 -25.29 -3.42 -4.80
N ILE A 249 -25.67 -4.18 -5.85
CA ILE A 249 -26.10 -3.63 -7.14
C ILE A 249 -27.37 -2.79 -6.96
N ASP A 250 -28.37 -3.29 -6.23
CA ASP A 250 -29.59 -2.56 -5.95
C ASP A 250 -29.32 -1.26 -5.17
N ALA A 251 -28.41 -1.30 -4.20
CA ALA A 251 -27.98 -0.10 -3.48
C ALA A 251 -27.27 0.90 -4.42
N ALA A 252 -26.37 0.43 -5.30
CA ALA A 252 -25.71 1.26 -6.29
C ALA A 252 -26.70 1.91 -7.29
N GLN A 253 -27.75 1.18 -7.70
CA GLN A 253 -28.84 1.72 -8.55
C GLN A 253 -29.64 2.82 -7.84
N ARG A 254 -29.72 2.80 -6.53
CA ARG A 254 -30.27 3.90 -5.71
C ARG A 254 -29.31 5.08 -5.55
N SER A 255 -28.17 5.08 -6.26
CA SER A 255 -27.11 6.09 -6.22
C SER A 255 -26.29 6.09 -4.93
N VAL A 256 -26.28 4.99 -4.17
CA VAL A 256 -25.39 4.82 -3.02
C VAL A 256 -23.95 4.65 -3.54
N GLN A 257 -23.01 5.41 -2.98
CA GLN A 257 -21.58 5.23 -3.22
C GLN A 257 -21.02 4.11 -2.35
N ILE A 258 -20.48 3.07 -2.97
CA ILE A 258 -20.08 1.83 -2.31
C ILE A 258 -18.61 1.53 -2.59
N ASP A 259 -17.84 1.40 -1.53
CA ASP A 259 -16.44 0.97 -1.58
C ASP A 259 -16.25 -0.32 -0.79
N ILE A 260 -15.78 -1.36 -1.47
CA ILE A 260 -15.43 -2.64 -0.87
C ILE A 260 -13.92 -2.74 -0.77
N LEU A 261 -13.42 -2.83 0.46
CA LEU A 261 -12.00 -2.86 0.81
C LEU A 261 -11.65 -4.19 1.48
N TRP A 262 -10.42 -4.60 1.33
CA TRP A 262 -9.91 -5.83 1.95
C TRP A 262 -8.48 -5.67 2.47
N GLY A 263 -8.09 -6.51 3.45
CA GLY A 263 -6.88 -6.30 4.22
C GLY A 263 -5.81 -7.37 4.11
N GLN A 264 -6.03 -8.43 3.35
CA GLN A 264 -5.12 -9.58 3.30
C GLN A 264 -3.79 -9.19 2.65
N THR A 265 -2.68 -9.53 3.33
CA THR A 265 -1.33 -9.47 2.75
C THR A 265 -1.11 -10.60 1.77
N GLU A 266 -0.34 -10.35 0.72
CA GLU A 266 0.10 -11.41 -0.18
C GLU A 266 0.89 -12.47 0.62
N PRO A 267 0.47 -13.73 0.61
CA PRO A 267 1.13 -14.75 1.39
C PRO A 267 2.44 -15.20 0.73
N GLU A 268 3.46 -15.46 1.53
CA GLU A 268 4.72 -16.04 1.07
C GLU A 268 4.56 -17.54 0.72
N GLU A 269 3.59 -18.22 1.32
CA GLU A 269 3.33 -19.63 1.10
C GLU A 269 2.56 -19.86 -0.19
N GLN A 270 3.09 -20.66 -1.08
CA GLN A 270 2.57 -20.91 -2.42
C GLN A 270 1.15 -21.51 -2.43
N ASN A 271 0.81 -22.32 -1.43
CA ASN A 271 -0.54 -22.89 -1.26
C ASN A 271 -1.63 -21.85 -0.90
N LYS A 272 -1.24 -20.72 -0.32
CA LYS A 272 -2.14 -19.61 0.01
C LYS A 272 -2.18 -18.53 -1.08
N LEU A 273 -1.16 -18.51 -1.94
CA LEU A 273 -1.04 -17.52 -3.02
C LEU A 273 -2.16 -17.69 -4.06
N GLU A 274 -2.58 -18.92 -4.34
CA GLU A 274 -3.67 -19.18 -5.26
C GLU A 274 -4.99 -18.59 -4.74
N SER A 275 -5.32 -18.79 -3.47
CA SER A 275 -6.51 -18.19 -2.85
C SER A 275 -6.47 -16.66 -2.89
N TYR A 276 -5.31 -16.05 -2.67
CA TYR A 276 -5.13 -14.60 -2.79
C TYR A 276 -5.37 -14.10 -4.23
N LYS A 277 -4.81 -14.79 -5.23
CA LYS A 277 -5.01 -14.48 -6.65
C LYS A 277 -6.47 -14.63 -7.07
N ASN A 278 -7.16 -15.65 -6.57
CA ASN A 278 -8.59 -15.88 -6.85
C ASN A 278 -9.45 -14.70 -6.36
N VAL A 279 -9.16 -14.14 -5.19
CA VAL A 279 -9.86 -12.92 -4.70
C VAL A 279 -9.68 -11.76 -5.67
N ILE A 280 -8.45 -11.52 -6.16
CA ILE A 280 -8.17 -10.44 -7.11
C ILE A 280 -8.93 -10.69 -8.43
N ALA A 281 -8.87 -11.90 -8.97
CA ALA A 281 -9.59 -12.28 -10.18
C ALA A 281 -11.11 -12.12 -10.02
N LYS A 282 -11.63 -12.46 -8.83
CA LYS A 282 -13.05 -12.26 -8.51
C LYS A 282 -13.42 -10.78 -8.48
N PHE A 283 -12.59 -9.93 -7.91
CA PHE A 283 -12.83 -8.48 -7.92
C PHE A 283 -12.81 -7.91 -9.34
N ASP A 284 -11.90 -8.39 -10.19
CA ASP A 284 -11.87 -8.00 -11.61
C ASP A 284 -13.15 -8.44 -12.34
N GLU A 285 -13.63 -9.67 -12.11
CA GLU A 285 -14.90 -10.17 -12.65
C GLU A 285 -16.09 -9.31 -12.22
N LEU A 286 -16.18 -9.00 -10.91
CA LEU A 286 -17.28 -8.21 -10.34
C LEU A 286 -17.24 -6.77 -10.85
N ASN A 287 -16.07 -6.13 -10.90
CA ASN A 287 -15.91 -4.81 -11.45
C ASN A 287 -16.29 -4.75 -12.94
N ASN A 288 -15.97 -5.78 -13.72
CA ASN A 288 -16.42 -5.88 -15.12
C ASN A 288 -17.95 -5.97 -15.24
N LYS A 289 -18.60 -6.75 -14.39
CA LYS A 289 -20.08 -6.81 -14.32
C LYS A 289 -20.70 -5.46 -13.95
N ILE A 290 -20.06 -4.73 -13.02
CA ILE A 290 -20.46 -3.37 -12.61
C ILE A 290 -20.37 -2.39 -13.75
N VAL A 291 -19.25 -2.44 -14.53
CA VAL A 291 -19.06 -1.60 -15.73
C VAL A 291 -20.13 -1.89 -16.77
N GLN A 292 -20.44 -3.17 -17.03
CA GLN A 292 -21.51 -3.58 -17.97
C GLN A 292 -22.89 -3.06 -17.56
N LYS A 293 -23.14 -2.90 -16.25
CA LYS A 293 -24.39 -2.33 -15.71
C LYS A 293 -24.36 -0.78 -15.65
N GLY A 294 -23.27 -0.12 -16.03
CA GLY A 294 -23.13 1.34 -15.97
C GLY A 294 -22.99 1.91 -14.54
N LEU A 295 -22.58 1.09 -13.56
CA LEU A 295 -22.54 1.44 -12.14
C LEU A 295 -21.12 1.68 -11.59
N SER A 296 -20.13 1.84 -12.46
CA SER A 296 -18.72 1.99 -12.09
C SER A 296 -18.38 3.25 -11.28
N THR A 297 -19.27 4.24 -11.29
CA THR A 297 -19.15 5.45 -10.47
C THR A 297 -19.76 5.29 -9.07
N GLN A 298 -20.64 4.33 -8.87
CA GLN A 298 -21.35 4.10 -7.62
C GLN A 298 -20.72 2.98 -6.78
N ILE A 299 -20.23 1.90 -7.40
CA ILE A 299 -19.71 0.76 -6.64
C ILE A 299 -18.35 0.31 -7.19
N LYS A 300 -17.43 0.00 -6.28
CA LYS A 300 -16.10 -0.48 -6.62
C LYS A 300 -15.57 -1.49 -5.60
N PHE A 301 -15.09 -2.61 -6.11
CA PHE A 301 -14.24 -3.54 -5.38
C PHE A 301 -12.78 -3.13 -5.58
N HIS A 302 -12.12 -2.68 -4.52
CA HIS A 302 -10.74 -2.17 -4.59
C HIS A 302 -9.75 -3.31 -4.62
N ARG A 303 -9.06 -3.47 -5.75
CA ARG A 303 -8.11 -4.56 -5.99
C ARG A 303 -6.90 -4.52 -5.06
N ALA A 304 -6.39 -3.33 -4.77
CA ALA A 304 -5.25 -3.16 -3.89
C ALA A 304 -5.65 -3.41 -2.42
N PRO A 305 -4.99 -4.34 -1.72
CA PRO A 305 -5.27 -4.59 -0.32
C PRO A 305 -4.79 -3.45 0.57
N THR A 306 -5.52 -3.18 1.64
CA THR A 306 -5.16 -2.18 2.66
C THR A 306 -4.07 -2.65 3.61
N LEU A 307 -3.75 -3.95 3.61
CA LEU A 307 -2.84 -4.63 4.53
C LEU A 307 -3.26 -4.53 6.01
N SER A 308 -4.51 -4.19 6.27
CA SER A 308 -5.05 -4.02 7.62
C SER A 308 -5.90 -5.22 8.06
N HIS A 309 -5.77 -5.60 9.32
CA HIS A 309 -6.62 -6.61 9.94
C HIS A 309 -7.94 -6.04 10.51
N ALA A 310 -8.23 -4.77 10.30
CA ALA A 310 -9.47 -4.14 10.72
C ALA A 310 -10.69 -4.76 10.00
N LYS A 311 -11.85 -4.69 10.66
CA LYS A 311 -13.15 -5.08 10.09
C LYS A 311 -14.16 -4.04 10.51
N PHE A 312 -14.72 -3.33 9.52
CA PHE A 312 -15.68 -2.28 9.81
C PHE A 312 -16.66 -2.08 8.66
N ILE A 313 -17.79 -1.46 8.98
CA ILE A 313 -18.76 -0.92 8.04
C ILE A 313 -19.01 0.53 8.41
N ILE A 314 -19.01 1.43 7.41
CA ILE A 314 -19.48 2.80 7.53
C ILE A 314 -20.66 2.96 6.58
N HIS A 315 -21.80 3.40 7.05
CA HIS A 315 -22.99 3.59 6.22
C HIS A 315 -23.93 4.63 6.82
N ASP A 316 -24.90 5.08 6.04
CA ASP A 316 -26.01 5.91 6.48
C ASP A 316 -27.36 5.21 6.23
N GLU A 317 -28.15 5.03 7.26
CA GLU A 317 -29.55 4.58 7.14
C GLU A 317 -30.52 5.76 6.93
N ILE A 318 -30.16 6.93 7.44
CA ILE A 318 -30.83 8.21 7.21
C ILE A 318 -29.83 9.12 6.52
N GLN A 319 -30.22 9.74 5.44
CA GLN A 319 -29.33 10.59 4.66
C GLN A 319 -28.62 11.63 5.53
N GLY A 320 -27.28 11.61 5.51
CA GLY A 320 -26.43 12.51 6.28
C GLY A 320 -26.25 12.15 7.76
N ILE A 321 -26.81 11.02 8.24
CA ILE A 321 -26.56 10.46 9.57
C ILE A 321 -25.82 9.12 9.40
N TYR A 322 -24.54 9.13 9.71
CA TYR A 322 -23.68 7.98 9.50
C TYR A 322 -23.47 7.16 10.77
N SER A 323 -23.24 5.88 10.59
CA SER A 323 -22.82 4.96 11.63
C SER A 323 -21.53 4.25 11.26
N ALA A 324 -20.71 3.99 12.26
CA ALA A 324 -19.47 3.22 12.17
C ALA A 324 -19.61 1.93 12.97
N THR A 325 -19.48 0.79 12.31
CA THR A 325 -19.46 -0.52 12.99
C THR A 325 -18.07 -1.10 12.93
N LEU A 326 -17.47 -1.37 14.08
CA LEU A 326 -16.12 -1.90 14.22
C LEU A 326 -16.11 -3.10 15.15
N GLY A 327 -15.43 -4.20 14.77
CA GLY A 327 -15.40 -5.39 15.61
C GLY A 327 -14.56 -6.54 15.05
N SER A 328 -14.91 -7.75 15.47
CA SER A 328 -14.17 -8.96 15.13
C SER A 328 -14.64 -9.63 13.81
N CYS A 329 -15.83 -9.31 13.32
CA CYS A 329 -16.47 -10.00 12.20
C CYS A 329 -15.82 -9.67 10.84
N ASN A 330 -15.34 -10.67 10.13
CA ASN A 330 -14.94 -10.54 8.73
C ASN A 330 -16.19 -10.54 7.83
N TRP A 331 -16.75 -9.39 7.56
CA TRP A 331 -18.05 -9.18 6.93
C TRP A 331 -18.27 -9.93 5.61
N LEU A 332 -17.21 -10.03 4.78
CA LEU A 332 -17.26 -10.63 3.45
C LEU A 332 -16.55 -12.00 3.36
N SER A 333 -16.24 -12.61 4.51
CA SER A 333 -15.75 -14.00 4.55
C SER A 333 -16.37 -14.82 5.68
N SER A 334 -17.23 -14.22 6.50
CA SER A 334 -17.93 -14.92 7.57
C SER A 334 -19.15 -15.66 7.02
N ARG A 335 -19.28 -16.93 7.38
CA ARG A 335 -20.52 -17.69 7.17
C ARG A 335 -21.51 -17.48 8.32
N PHE A 336 -21.23 -16.51 9.21
CA PHE A 336 -22.03 -16.19 10.39
C PHE A 336 -22.40 -17.42 11.22
N ASN A 337 -21.41 -18.27 11.49
CA ASN A 337 -21.54 -19.49 12.28
C ASN A 337 -20.67 -19.51 13.54
N ARG A 338 -20.01 -18.38 13.84
CA ARG A 338 -19.14 -18.19 15.01
C ARG A 338 -19.61 -17.01 15.84
N PHE A 339 -19.25 -17.02 17.11
CA PHE A 339 -19.50 -15.89 17.97
C PHE A 339 -18.54 -14.75 17.64
N GLU A 340 -19.10 -13.62 17.30
CA GLU A 340 -18.39 -12.37 16.99
C GLU A 340 -19.01 -11.25 17.81
N VAL A 341 -18.24 -10.18 18.07
CA VAL A 341 -18.73 -8.98 18.73
C VAL A 341 -18.28 -7.77 17.95
N SER A 342 -19.20 -6.83 17.73
CA SER A 342 -18.94 -5.53 17.10
C SER A 342 -19.70 -4.44 17.83
N ALA A 343 -19.20 -3.21 17.76
CA ALA A 343 -19.88 -2.00 18.24
C ALA A 343 -20.31 -1.18 17.03
N CYS A 344 -21.59 -0.85 16.94
CA CYS A 344 -22.15 0.10 15.98
C CYS A 344 -22.37 1.42 16.70
N ILE A 345 -21.79 2.51 16.19
CA ILE A 345 -21.73 3.81 16.81
C ILE A 345 -22.24 4.86 15.83
N THR A 346 -23.22 5.66 16.27
CA THR A 346 -23.85 6.71 15.46
C THR A 346 -23.42 8.12 15.89
N ASP A 347 -22.18 8.28 16.28
CA ASP A 347 -21.58 9.55 16.62
C ASP A 347 -20.72 10.07 15.49
N ASP A 348 -20.96 11.30 15.04
CA ASP A 348 -20.30 11.88 13.86
C ASP A 348 -18.77 11.97 14.05
N LEU A 349 -18.25 12.21 15.27
CA LEU A 349 -16.80 12.27 15.53
C LEU A 349 -16.15 10.89 15.43
N ILE A 350 -16.81 9.85 15.94
CA ILE A 350 -16.32 8.47 15.83
C ILE A 350 -16.36 8.01 14.37
N VAL A 351 -17.42 8.37 13.64
CA VAL A 351 -17.51 8.07 12.19
C VAL A 351 -16.42 8.81 11.42
N ALA A 352 -16.16 10.09 11.75
CA ALA A 352 -15.08 10.86 11.15
C ALA A 352 -13.70 10.26 11.45
N ASP A 353 -13.43 9.90 12.70
CA ASP A 353 -12.20 9.24 13.12
C ASP A 353 -11.98 7.92 12.34
N LEU A 354 -13.01 7.07 12.20
CA LEU A 354 -12.89 5.82 11.45
C LEU A 354 -12.75 6.04 9.94
N THR A 355 -13.41 7.08 9.40
CA THR A 355 -13.28 7.43 7.99
C THR A 355 -11.87 7.96 7.67
N ASP A 356 -11.28 8.74 8.57
CA ASP A 356 -9.88 9.18 8.46
C ASP A 356 -8.92 7.99 8.48
N ILE A 357 -9.09 7.05 9.41
CA ILE A 357 -8.35 5.79 9.41
C ILE A 357 -8.53 5.06 8.07
N CYS A 358 -9.76 4.95 7.56
CA CYS A 358 -10.04 4.29 6.29
C CYS A 358 -9.33 4.97 5.11
N SER A 359 -9.25 6.31 5.11
CA SER A 359 -8.46 7.08 4.15
C SER A 359 -6.99 6.63 4.16
N HIS A 360 -6.36 6.54 5.33
CA HIS A 360 -4.99 6.08 5.45
C HIS A 360 -4.82 4.61 5.04
N LEU A 361 -5.72 3.72 5.46
CA LEU A 361 -5.69 2.31 5.10
C LEU A 361 -5.82 2.10 3.59
N SER A 362 -6.61 2.91 2.91
CA SER A 362 -6.81 2.81 1.46
C SER A 362 -5.57 3.16 0.63
N MET A 363 -4.54 3.76 1.23
CA MET A 363 -3.22 3.94 0.59
C MET A 363 -2.50 2.60 0.41
N GLY A 364 -2.88 1.57 1.16
CA GLY A 364 -2.33 0.22 1.06
C GLY A 364 -0.84 0.16 1.37
N GLY A 365 -0.17 -0.85 0.82
CA GLY A 365 1.26 -1.08 1.10
C GLY A 365 2.23 -0.04 0.54
N THR A 366 1.77 0.84 -0.35
CA THR A 366 2.61 1.93 -0.87
C THR A 366 2.66 3.13 0.08
N GLY A 367 1.61 3.31 0.89
CA GLY A 367 1.42 4.50 1.73
C GLY A 367 1.24 5.79 0.95
N LEU A 368 1.06 5.71 -0.39
CA LEU A 368 0.88 6.86 -1.25
C LEU A 368 -0.60 7.19 -1.43
N ALA A 369 -0.93 8.47 -1.34
CA ALA A 369 -2.29 8.94 -1.52
C ALA A 369 -2.82 8.60 -2.92
N ASN A 370 -3.98 7.99 -2.97
CA ASN A 370 -4.71 7.64 -4.19
C ASN A 370 -6.07 8.35 -4.22
N ASN A 371 -6.86 8.15 -5.27
CA ASN A 371 -8.16 8.82 -5.41
C ASN A 371 -9.10 8.52 -4.25
N LEU A 372 -9.19 7.23 -3.84
CA LEU A 372 -10.04 6.82 -2.73
C LEU A 372 -9.60 7.45 -1.41
N SER A 373 -8.29 7.42 -1.09
CA SER A 373 -7.78 7.99 0.16
C SER A 373 -8.10 9.47 0.29
N ARG A 374 -8.05 10.21 -0.83
CA ARG A 374 -8.40 11.63 -0.86
C ARG A 374 -9.91 11.87 -0.71
N GLU A 375 -10.73 11.09 -1.40
CA GLU A 375 -12.18 11.15 -1.26
C GLU A 375 -12.61 10.88 0.18
N LEU A 376 -12.01 9.88 0.81
CA LEU A 376 -12.29 9.54 2.21
C LEU A 376 -11.79 10.61 3.18
N ALA A 377 -10.62 11.21 2.93
CA ALA A 377 -10.11 12.33 3.75
C ALA A 377 -11.04 13.55 3.68
N VAL A 378 -11.54 13.88 2.48
CA VAL A 378 -12.53 14.96 2.29
C VAL A 378 -13.83 14.62 2.99
N PHE A 379 -14.30 13.39 2.87
CA PHE A 379 -15.50 12.93 3.56
C PHE A 379 -15.35 13.02 5.08
N SER A 380 -14.24 12.53 5.65
CA SER A 380 -13.92 12.67 7.07
C SER A 380 -13.90 14.14 7.51
N ALA A 381 -13.21 15.01 6.76
CA ALA A 381 -13.17 16.44 7.05
C ALA A 381 -14.56 17.10 7.05
N SER A 382 -15.47 16.69 6.16
CA SER A 382 -16.84 17.17 6.14
C SER A 382 -17.63 16.77 7.38
N LEU A 383 -17.42 15.54 7.87
CA LEU A 383 -18.04 15.04 9.10
C LEU A 383 -17.54 15.84 10.32
N TYR A 384 -16.24 16.09 10.46
CA TYR A 384 -15.69 16.92 11.52
C TYR A 384 -16.27 18.36 11.49
N LYS A 385 -16.41 18.94 10.30
CA LYS A 385 -16.98 20.27 10.13
C LYS A 385 -18.45 20.35 10.56
N ASN A 386 -19.23 19.32 10.27
CA ASN A 386 -20.64 19.25 10.67
C ASN A 386 -20.81 19.20 12.19
N VAL A 387 -19.90 18.58 12.91
CA VAL A 387 -19.94 18.53 14.38
C VAL A 387 -19.63 19.90 15.00
N SER A 388 -18.69 20.66 14.43
CA SER A 388 -18.35 21.99 14.95
C SER A 388 -19.54 22.98 14.93
N ILE A 389 -20.60 22.65 14.18
CA ILE A 389 -21.86 23.40 14.11
C ILE A 389 -22.88 22.90 15.16
N ARG A 390 -22.74 21.65 15.59
CA ARG A 390 -23.61 21.05 16.63
C ARG A 390 -22.97 21.28 18.00
N LYS A 391 -23.75 21.67 19.01
CA LYS A 391 -23.26 21.80 20.38
C LYS A 391 -22.67 20.47 20.86
N GLU A 392 -21.54 20.53 21.59
CA GLU A 392 -20.99 19.36 22.27
C GLU A 392 -22.12 18.61 23.02
N SER A 393 -22.24 17.34 22.75
CA SER A 393 -23.21 16.50 23.46
C SER A 393 -22.71 16.32 24.89
N ASP A 394 -23.60 16.48 25.89
CA ASP A 394 -23.35 16.08 27.29
C ASP A 394 -23.24 14.55 27.39
N GLY A 395 -22.27 13.98 26.68
CA GLY A 395 -22.07 12.55 26.60
C GLY A 395 -21.64 11.95 27.94
N ASN A 396 -22.17 10.80 28.28
CA ASN A 396 -21.89 10.08 29.52
C ASN A 396 -21.04 8.81 29.30
N THR A 397 -20.71 8.49 28.07
CA THR A 397 -19.96 7.29 27.67
C THR A 397 -18.69 7.68 26.95
N SER A 398 -17.55 7.20 27.44
CA SER A 398 -16.25 7.45 26.80
C SER A 398 -15.93 6.34 25.80
N VAL A 399 -15.73 6.72 24.55
CA VAL A 399 -15.34 5.83 23.45
C VAL A 399 -14.04 6.31 22.81
N GLN A 400 -13.19 5.38 22.44
CA GLN A 400 -11.93 5.64 21.73
C GLN A 400 -11.68 4.53 20.72
N ILE A 401 -11.37 4.90 19.48
CA ILE A 401 -10.82 3.96 18.51
C ILE A 401 -9.34 3.80 18.80
N ILE A 402 -8.87 2.56 18.90
CA ILE A 402 -7.48 2.24 19.17
C ILE A 402 -6.87 1.46 18.00
N SER A 403 -5.60 1.70 17.76
CA SER A 403 -4.80 0.99 16.77
C SER A 403 -3.97 -0.13 17.41
N ALA A 404 -3.36 -0.99 16.60
CA ALA A 404 -2.59 -2.12 17.08
C ALA A 404 -1.49 -1.76 18.11
N PRO A 405 -0.69 -0.68 17.96
CA PRO A 405 0.29 -0.27 18.97
C PRO A 405 -0.30 0.11 20.32
N GLU A 406 -1.56 0.55 20.36
CA GLU A 406 -2.23 0.99 21.57
C GLU A 406 -2.82 -0.16 22.41
N HIS A 407 -2.95 -1.35 21.84
CA HIS A 407 -3.49 -2.51 22.56
C HIS A 407 -2.67 -2.85 23.80
N HIS A 408 -1.33 -2.86 23.69
CA HIS A 408 -0.48 -3.18 24.85
C HIS A 408 -0.59 -2.13 25.98
N PRO A 409 -0.48 -0.80 25.73
CA PRO A 409 -0.72 0.20 26.75
C PRO A 409 -2.09 0.08 27.43
N ILE A 410 -3.15 -0.20 26.67
CA ILE A 410 -4.52 -0.32 27.22
C ILE A 410 -4.66 -1.56 28.09
N VAL A 411 -4.13 -2.72 27.67
CA VAL A 411 -4.12 -3.93 28.51
C VAL A 411 -3.35 -3.67 29.81
N LYS A 412 -2.20 -3.03 29.71
CA LYS A 412 -1.40 -2.65 30.90
C LYS A 412 -2.16 -1.70 31.82
N GLN A 413 -2.85 -0.71 31.26
CA GLN A 413 -3.69 0.21 32.05
C GLN A 413 -4.85 -0.53 32.73
N ALA A 414 -5.56 -1.41 31.98
CA ALA A 414 -6.62 -2.24 32.54
C ALA A 414 -6.12 -3.11 33.72
N CYS A 415 -4.93 -3.71 33.57
CA CYS A 415 -4.29 -4.46 34.64
C CYS A 415 -3.97 -3.62 35.87
N ASN A 416 -3.60 -2.35 35.71
CA ASN A 416 -3.27 -1.46 36.82
C ASN A 416 -4.50 -0.95 37.61
N VAL A 417 -5.68 -0.90 36.97
CA VAL A 417 -6.91 -0.34 37.59
C VAL A 417 -7.92 -1.43 37.99
N VAL A 418 -7.71 -2.66 37.60
CA VAL A 418 -8.62 -3.76 37.94
C VAL A 418 -8.64 -3.99 39.45
N LYS A 419 -9.86 -4.22 39.99
CA LYS A 419 -10.06 -4.50 41.42
C LYS A 419 -10.50 -5.94 41.67
N ASN A 420 -11.33 -6.49 40.79
CA ASN A 420 -11.94 -7.80 41.00
C ASN A 420 -11.68 -8.76 39.83
N ASN A 421 -12.14 -8.42 38.64
CA ASN A 421 -12.16 -9.33 37.49
C ASN A 421 -11.63 -8.67 36.23
N ILE A 422 -10.88 -9.45 35.42
CA ILE A 422 -10.57 -9.15 34.03
C ILE A 422 -11.11 -10.30 33.19
N PHE A 423 -11.84 -9.96 32.13
CA PHE A 423 -12.29 -10.90 31.12
C PHE A 423 -11.67 -10.53 29.78
N ILE A 424 -11.04 -11.49 29.12
CA ILE A 424 -10.44 -11.33 27.79
C ILE A 424 -10.88 -12.48 26.92
N CYS A 425 -11.50 -12.17 25.78
CA CYS A 425 -11.89 -13.14 24.77
C CYS A 425 -11.05 -12.96 23.51
N SER A 426 -10.38 -14.01 23.07
CA SER A 426 -9.62 -14.03 21.82
C SER A 426 -9.77 -15.36 21.10
N HIS A 427 -9.94 -15.31 19.79
CA HIS A 427 -10.00 -16.50 18.94
C HIS A 427 -8.69 -17.30 18.97
N ARG A 428 -7.55 -16.63 19.08
CA ARG A 428 -6.22 -17.23 19.18
C ARG A 428 -5.35 -16.48 20.16
N VAL A 429 -4.70 -17.20 21.04
CA VAL A 429 -3.58 -16.71 21.82
C VAL A 429 -2.32 -17.31 21.21
N SER A 430 -1.55 -16.50 20.48
CA SER A 430 -0.28 -16.91 19.89
C SER A 430 0.89 -16.35 20.69
N TYR A 431 2.10 -16.77 20.37
CA TYR A 431 3.33 -16.23 20.94
C TYR A 431 3.43 -14.69 20.82
N ALA A 432 2.83 -14.11 19.76
CA ALA A 432 2.76 -12.67 19.59
C ALA A 432 1.90 -11.96 20.67
N GLY A 433 0.97 -12.68 21.29
CA GLY A 433 0.14 -12.17 22.41
C GLY A 433 0.82 -12.26 23.78
N ASP A 434 1.96 -12.92 23.89
CA ASP A 434 2.60 -13.17 25.20
C ASP A 434 3.03 -11.85 25.88
N ARG A 435 3.75 -10.99 25.16
CA ARG A 435 4.19 -9.69 25.69
C ARG A 435 3.08 -8.68 25.92
N PRO A 436 2.18 -8.42 24.94
CA PRO A 436 1.17 -7.37 25.09
C PRO A 436 0.01 -7.75 26.02
N ILE A 437 -0.27 -9.02 26.21
CA ILE A 437 -1.45 -9.48 26.95
C ILE A 437 -1.07 -10.36 28.14
N ILE A 438 -0.43 -11.49 27.88
CA ILE A 438 -0.23 -12.55 28.89
C ILE A 438 0.70 -12.10 30.01
N LEU A 439 1.81 -11.44 29.68
CA LEU A 439 2.78 -11.01 30.67
C LEU A 439 2.20 -9.97 31.65
N PRO A 440 1.48 -8.89 31.21
CA PRO A 440 0.79 -7.98 32.14
C PRO A 440 -0.20 -8.70 33.06
N LEU A 441 -1.01 -9.63 32.52
CA LEU A 441 -1.98 -10.40 33.31
C LEU A 441 -1.31 -11.26 34.36
N LYS A 442 -0.23 -11.98 34.02
CA LYS A 442 0.57 -12.75 34.98
C LYS A 442 1.15 -11.88 36.09
N THR A 443 1.60 -10.67 35.72
CA THR A 443 2.15 -9.70 36.70
C THR A 443 1.08 -9.25 37.69
N VAL A 444 -0.11 -8.89 37.23
CA VAL A 444 -1.23 -8.50 38.10
C VAL A 444 -1.61 -9.63 39.03
N LYS A 445 -1.76 -10.85 38.51
CA LYS A 445 -2.11 -12.03 39.32
C LYS A 445 -1.04 -12.37 40.36
N ALA A 446 0.22 -12.08 40.07
CA ALA A 446 1.31 -12.28 41.01
C ALA A 446 1.28 -11.26 42.17
N HIS A 447 0.85 -10.01 41.89
CA HIS A 447 0.75 -8.96 42.88
C HIS A 447 -0.52 -9.01 43.72
N ASP A 448 -1.66 -9.38 43.10
CA ASP A 448 -2.93 -9.53 43.82
C ASP A 448 -3.62 -10.86 43.46
N LYS A 449 -3.58 -11.79 44.42
CA LYS A 449 -4.14 -13.11 44.29
C LYS A 449 -5.67 -13.15 44.26
N ASN A 450 -6.33 -12.06 44.67
CA ASN A 450 -7.78 -11.96 44.71
C ASN A 450 -8.39 -11.60 43.35
N ILE A 451 -7.57 -11.13 42.39
CA ILE A 451 -8.03 -10.83 41.05
C ILE A 451 -8.26 -12.12 40.25
N SER A 452 -9.46 -12.28 39.71
CA SER A 452 -9.80 -13.35 38.76
C SER A 452 -9.51 -12.92 37.34
N ILE A 453 -8.90 -13.82 36.56
CA ILE A 453 -8.61 -13.65 35.13
C ILE A 453 -9.37 -14.77 34.40
N ALA A 454 -10.25 -14.41 33.47
CA ALA A 454 -11.05 -15.32 32.68
C ALA A 454 -10.93 -15.01 31.17
#